data_eab999919166dd43439003899bdca5dc
#
_entry.id   eab999919166dd43439003899bdca5dc
#
_cell.length_a   1.000
_cell.length_b   1.000
_cell.length_c   1.000
_cell.angle_alpha   90.00
_cell.angle_beta   90.00
_cell.angle_gamma   90.00
#
_symmetry.space_group_name_H-M   'P 1'
#
loop_
_entity.id
_entity.type
_entity.pdbx_description
1 polymer ?
#
loop_
_entity_poly.entity_id
_entity_poly.type
_entity_poly.pdbx_seq_one_letter_code
_entity_poly.pdbx_strand_id
1 'polypeptide(L)'
;MIMIGLLAAGTAIIAHYKQISWWDAAYVTLLSELVGAGPDLQARWPEKVVTVLLSLVSIALIPVVTAAVVEAVVNAKLAIALGRLREPLSDHVVLVGLGNVGTRVMHAFVDLGVPVVVIDRNENARGAQSARDRGVPFIVGDASRIATLRAASVDTSRALVVVSTDDQANLEAALEGRELKPDLRVVLRLFDGAFADRVQRAFGITASRSVSYLAAPAFAAALLEREVIGTIPVDRKVLLLAEVPVVAGSDLDGGQVGTAQDVGEVRVLAVTTAGGRQTVWGPPASYVLCEGDLLIVVATRLGLGNLLAQTGGTVDPTP
;
A
#
# COMPACT_ATOMS: atom_id res chain seq x y z
N MET A 1 8.84 14.60 -43.43
CA MET A 1 9.70 14.98 -44.62
C MET A 1 8.91 15.65 -45.73
N ILE A 2 7.76 15.14 -46.16
CA ILE A 2 6.92 15.72 -47.25
C ILE A 2 6.51 17.17 -46.97
N MET A 3 6.08 17.49 -45.77
CA MET A 3 5.65 18.82 -45.36
C MET A 3 6.76 19.87 -45.40
N ILE A 4 7.95 19.51 -44.90
CA ILE A 4 9.14 20.41 -44.98
C ILE A 4 9.49 20.71 -46.43
N GLY A 5 9.38 19.71 -47.30
CA GLY A 5 9.59 19.88 -48.74
C GLY A 5 8.56 20.80 -49.39
N LEU A 6 7.29 20.68 -49.03
CA LEU A 6 6.22 21.53 -49.53
C LEU A 6 6.36 23.00 -49.05
N LEU A 7 6.70 23.21 -47.78
CA LEU A 7 6.98 24.52 -47.21
C LEU A 7 8.17 25.20 -47.89
N ALA A 8 9.28 24.44 -48.10
CA ALA A 8 10.45 24.95 -48.79
C ALA A 8 10.17 25.30 -50.27
N ALA A 9 9.42 24.46 -50.99
CA ALA A 9 9.00 24.73 -52.36
C ALA A 9 8.07 25.93 -52.43
N GLY A 10 7.09 26.06 -51.52
CA GLY A 10 6.20 27.20 -51.40
C GLY A 10 6.94 28.50 -51.13
N THR A 11 7.90 28.48 -50.19
CA THR A 11 8.77 29.62 -49.89
C THR A 11 9.58 30.07 -51.14
N ALA A 12 10.16 29.12 -51.88
CA ALA A 12 10.94 29.41 -53.10
C ALA A 12 10.08 30.08 -54.18
N ILE A 13 8.85 29.59 -54.38
CA ILE A 13 7.91 30.13 -55.36
C ILE A 13 7.51 31.56 -54.97
N ILE A 14 7.14 31.79 -53.69
CA ILE A 14 6.75 33.10 -53.19
C ILE A 14 7.91 34.09 -53.26
N ALA A 15 9.14 33.69 -52.90
CA ALA A 15 10.33 34.54 -53.02
C ALA A 15 10.60 34.97 -54.47
N HIS A 16 10.46 34.03 -55.43
CA HIS A 16 10.70 34.30 -56.86
C HIS A 16 9.64 35.25 -57.45
N TYR A 17 8.38 35.02 -57.16
CA TYR A 17 7.29 35.81 -57.76
C TYR A 17 7.08 37.19 -57.12
N LYS A 18 7.26 37.30 -55.77
CA LYS A 18 7.14 38.56 -55.05
C LYS A 18 8.42 39.39 -55.02
N GLN A 19 9.56 38.83 -55.53
CA GLN A 19 10.87 39.49 -55.54
C GLN A 19 11.29 39.96 -54.13
N ILE A 20 11.00 39.14 -53.12
CA ILE A 20 11.32 39.41 -51.71
C ILE A 20 12.43 38.45 -51.24
N SER A 21 13.08 38.81 -50.14
CA SER A 21 14.14 37.95 -49.56
C SER A 21 13.58 36.59 -49.18
N TRP A 22 14.49 35.57 -49.16
CA TRP A 22 14.10 34.23 -48.74
C TRP A 22 13.49 34.20 -47.34
N TRP A 23 14.00 35.00 -46.41
CA TRP A 23 13.49 35.12 -45.04
C TRP A 23 12.09 35.72 -44.96
N ASP A 24 11.83 36.77 -45.76
CA ASP A 24 10.50 37.38 -45.82
C ASP A 24 9.49 36.41 -46.47
N ALA A 25 9.92 35.67 -47.48
CA ALA A 25 9.10 34.65 -48.12
C ALA A 25 8.77 33.50 -47.15
N ALA A 26 9.76 33.04 -46.37
CA ALA A 26 9.58 32.01 -45.36
C ALA A 26 8.61 32.51 -44.24
N TYR A 27 8.77 33.76 -43.78
CA TYR A 27 7.90 34.38 -42.81
C TYR A 27 6.48 34.48 -43.32
N VAL A 28 6.26 34.98 -44.54
CA VAL A 28 4.93 35.10 -45.15
C VAL A 28 4.28 33.74 -45.34
N THR A 29 5.04 32.71 -45.79
CA THR A 29 4.52 31.37 -45.97
C THR A 29 4.09 30.77 -44.64
N LEU A 30 4.91 30.91 -43.59
CA LEU A 30 4.60 30.37 -42.26
C LEU A 30 3.43 31.07 -41.59
N LEU A 31 3.36 32.40 -41.72
CA LEU A 31 2.29 33.20 -41.10
C LEU A 31 0.95 33.04 -41.84
N SER A 32 0.95 32.93 -43.17
CA SER A 32 -0.27 32.67 -43.96
C SER A 32 -0.90 31.34 -43.60
N GLU A 33 -0.09 30.35 -43.24
CA GLU A 33 -0.55 29.03 -42.82
C GLU A 33 -1.10 29.01 -41.39
N LEU A 34 -0.44 29.73 -40.46
CA LEU A 34 -0.85 29.75 -39.05
C LEU A 34 -2.07 30.64 -38.78
N VAL A 35 -2.22 31.75 -39.48
CA VAL A 35 -3.20 32.81 -39.16
C VAL A 35 -4.36 32.86 -40.16
N GLY A 36 -4.29 32.09 -41.27
CA GLY A 36 -5.33 32.07 -42.30
C GLY A 36 -5.42 33.45 -43.01
N ALA A 37 -4.30 33.92 -43.59
CA ALA A 37 -4.27 35.16 -44.30
C ALA A 37 -5.33 35.16 -45.43
N GLY A 38 -6.10 36.25 -45.55
CA GLY A 38 -7.16 36.39 -46.54
C GLY A 38 -6.60 36.23 -47.97
N PRO A 39 -7.42 35.74 -48.93
CA PRO A 39 -6.99 35.48 -50.29
C PRO A 39 -6.53 36.77 -50.97
N ASP A 40 -5.30 36.81 -51.48
CA ASP A 40 -4.80 37.87 -52.32
C ASP A 40 -5.34 37.69 -53.75
N LEU A 41 -6.35 38.44 -54.10
CA LEU A 41 -6.99 38.35 -55.42
C LEU A 41 -6.09 38.87 -56.55
N GLN A 42 -5.04 39.66 -56.25
CA GLN A 42 -4.09 40.19 -57.22
C GLN A 42 -2.85 39.28 -57.40
N ALA A 43 -2.69 38.25 -56.57
CA ALA A 43 -1.60 37.29 -56.73
C ALA A 43 -1.65 36.56 -58.06
N ARG A 44 -0.49 36.19 -58.57
CA ARG A 44 -0.35 35.40 -59.81
C ARG A 44 -0.87 33.99 -59.62
N TRP A 45 -1.38 33.36 -60.68
CA TRP A 45 -1.99 32.04 -60.60
C TRP A 45 -1.15 30.95 -59.89
N PRO A 46 0.21 30.90 -60.10
CA PRO A 46 1.00 29.90 -59.38
C PRO A 46 1.06 30.12 -57.88
N GLU A 47 1.06 31.42 -57.42
CA GLU A 47 1.01 31.73 -56.00
C GLU A 47 -0.34 31.31 -55.37
N LYS A 48 -1.45 31.52 -56.12
CA LYS A 48 -2.78 31.07 -55.70
C LYS A 48 -2.86 29.57 -55.49
N VAL A 49 -2.28 28.78 -56.43
CA VAL A 49 -2.22 27.31 -56.36
C VAL A 49 -1.42 26.85 -55.13
N VAL A 50 -0.23 27.46 -54.94
CA VAL A 50 0.60 27.13 -53.78
C VAL A 50 -0.08 27.43 -52.48
N THR A 51 -0.69 28.61 -52.35
CA THR A 51 -1.43 29.01 -51.12
C THR A 51 -2.59 28.04 -50.82
N VAL A 52 -3.36 27.64 -51.83
CA VAL A 52 -4.44 26.67 -51.65
C VAL A 52 -3.92 25.31 -51.21
N LEU A 53 -2.84 24.81 -51.84
CA LEU A 53 -2.23 23.53 -51.45
C LEU A 53 -1.69 23.57 -50.01
N LEU A 54 -1.02 24.64 -49.62
CA LEU A 54 -0.53 24.84 -48.27
C LEU A 54 -1.68 24.92 -47.26
N SER A 55 -2.74 25.68 -47.58
CA SER A 55 -3.92 25.76 -46.69
C SER A 55 -4.62 24.42 -46.51
N LEU A 56 -4.71 23.59 -47.57
CA LEU A 56 -5.24 22.22 -47.44
C LEU A 56 -4.38 21.34 -46.55
N VAL A 57 -3.05 21.46 -46.61
CA VAL A 57 -2.14 20.75 -45.73
C VAL A 57 -2.29 21.20 -44.28
N SER A 58 -2.40 22.49 -44.03
CA SER A 58 -2.63 23.03 -42.70
C SER A 58 -3.94 22.56 -42.10
N ILE A 59 -5.03 22.64 -42.85
CA ILE A 59 -6.35 22.14 -42.37
C ILE A 59 -6.30 20.65 -42.04
N ALA A 60 -5.55 19.84 -42.79
CA ALA A 60 -5.39 18.43 -42.52
C ALA A 60 -4.46 18.16 -41.32
N LEU A 61 -3.47 19.02 -41.06
CA LEU A 61 -2.47 18.83 -40.02
C LEU A 61 -2.99 19.10 -38.62
N ILE A 62 -3.82 20.16 -38.45
CA ILE A 62 -4.36 20.56 -37.15
C ILE A 62 -5.08 19.39 -36.44
N PRO A 63 -6.04 18.68 -37.07
CA PRO A 63 -6.68 17.53 -36.43
C PRO A 63 -5.72 16.40 -36.09
N VAL A 64 -4.73 16.13 -36.92
CA VAL A 64 -3.73 15.07 -36.68
C VAL A 64 -2.86 15.39 -35.47
N VAL A 65 -2.34 16.62 -35.37
CA VAL A 65 -1.56 17.08 -34.21
C VAL A 65 -2.43 17.07 -32.95
N THR A 66 -3.67 17.58 -33.05
CA THR A 66 -4.61 17.56 -31.94
C THR A 66 -4.89 16.13 -31.47
N ALA A 67 -5.16 15.21 -32.39
CA ALA A 67 -5.38 13.82 -32.07
C ALA A 67 -4.16 13.17 -31.39
N ALA A 68 -2.95 13.43 -31.88
CA ALA A 68 -1.72 12.92 -31.30
C ALA A 68 -1.47 13.47 -29.88
N VAL A 69 -1.74 14.76 -29.65
CA VAL A 69 -1.62 15.37 -28.32
C VAL A 69 -2.67 14.80 -27.36
N VAL A 70 -3.94 14.69 -27.81
CA VAL A 70 -5.01 14.09 -27.01
C VAL A 70 -4.69 12.63 -26.68
N GLU A 71 -4.24 11.86 -27.64
CA GLU A 71 -3.84 10.46 -27.43
C GLU A 71 -2.68 10.37 -26.42
N ALA A 72 -1.65 11.20 -26.54
CA ALA A 72 -0.54 11.24 -25.60
C ALA A 72 -0.99 11.60 -24.19
N VAL A 73 -1.87 12.59 -24.03
CA VAL A 73 -2.44 13.01 -22.72
C VAL A 73 -3.35 11.92 -22.15
N VAL A 74 -4.22 11.32 -22.97
CA VAL A 74 -5.10 10.24 -22.55
C VAL A 74 -4.29 9.02 -22.13
N ASN A 75 -3.30 8.61 -22.92
CA ASN A 75 -2.42 7.48 -22.60
C ASN A 75 -1.59 7.74 -21.34
N ALA A 76 -1.11 8.98 -21.14
CA ALA A 76 -0.40 9.35 -19.92
C ALA A 76 -1.33 9.30 -18.68
N LYS A 77 -2.55 9.83 -18.79
CA LYS A 77 -3.56 9.74 -17.71
C LYS A 77 -3.99 8.29 -17.47
N LEU A 78 -4.18 7.52 -18.52
CA LEU A 78 -4.54 6.10 -18.41
C LEU A 78 -3.43 5.27 -17.77
N ALA A 79 -2.16 5.53 -18.11
CA ALA A 79 -1.00 4.89 -17.48
C ALA A 79 -0.91 5.21 -15.99
N ILE A 80 -1.23 6.46 -15.59
CA ILE A 80 -1.30 6.87 -14.19
C ILE A 80 -2.53 6.25 -13.49
N ALA A 81 -3.68 6.24 -14.15
CA ALA A 81 -4.93 5.70 -13.60
C ALA A 81 -4.90 4.17 -13.48
N LEU A 82 -4.27 3.47 -14.42
CA LEU A 82 -4.08 2.01 -14.38
C LEU A 82 -2.92 1.59 -13.46
N GLY A 83 -2.24 2.54 -12.79
CA GLY A 83 -1.18 2.24 -11.84
C GLY A 83 -0.05 1.39 -12.41
N ARG A 84 0.18 1.44 -13.73
CA ARG A 84 1.32 0.72 -14.32
C ARG A 84 2.61 1.23 -13.69
N LEU A 85 3.38 0.32 -13.11
CA LEU A 85 4.73 0.62 -12.68
C LEU A 85 5.49 1.25 -13.84
N ARG A 86 6.13 2.39 -13.61
CA ARG A 86 6.98 3.05 -14.62
C ARG A 86 8.16 2.17 -14.99
N GLU A 87 8.65 1.37 -14.03
CA GLU A 87 9.73 0.40 -14.19
C GLU A 87 9.39 -0.86 -13.39
N PRO A 88 9.79 -2.06 -13.85
CA PRO A 88 9.63 -3.28 -13.07
C PRO A 88 10.35 -3.14 -11.73
N LEU A 89 9.65 -3.40 -10.64
CA LEU A 89 10.24 -3.43 -9.31
C LEU A 89 10.78 -4.83 -8.99
N SER A 90 11.80 -4.87 -8.14
CA SER A 90 12.34 -6.13 -7.61
C SER A 90 12.47 -6.06 -6.08
N ASP A 91 12.44 -7.21 -5.42
CA ASP A 91 12.58 -7.34 -3.97
C ASP A 91 11.55 -6.51 -3.15
N HIS A 92 10.38 -6.30 -3.71
CA HIS A 92 9.26 -5.58 -3.10
C HIS A 92 8.17 -6.54 -2.61
N VAL A 93 7.23 -6.03 -1.83
CA VAL A 93 6.02 -6.74 -1.41
C VAL A 93 4.86 -6.32 -2.29
N VAL A 94 4.13 -7.29 -2.82
CA VAL A 94 2.84 -7.03 -3.48
C VAL A 94 1.73 -7.23 -2.46
N LEU A 95 0.96 -6.18 -2.20
CA LEU A 95 -0.16 -6.17 -1.26
C LEU A 95 -1.49 -6.10 -2.01
N VAL A 96 -2.33 -7.10 -1.82
CA VAL A 96 -3.66 -7.18 -2.44
C VAL A 96 -4.74 -6.86 -1.42
N GLY A 97 -5.57 -5.87 -1.74
CA GLY A 97 -6.64 -5.37 -0.89
C GLY A 97 -6.21 -4.15 -0.07
N LEU A 98 -6.80 -2.99 -0.34
CA LEU A 98 -6.50 -1.71 0.29
C LEU A 98 -7.65 -1.21 1.18
N GLY A 99 -8.34 -2.15 1.86
CA GLY A 99 -9.31 -1.87 2.90
C GLY A 99 -8.64 -1.51 4.23
N ASN A 100 -9.38 -1.64 5.36
CA ASN A 100 -8.84 -1.31 6.69
C ASN A 100 -7.55 -2.07 7.05
N VAL A 101 -7.53 -3.38 6.80
CA VAL A 101 -6.36 -4.23 7.12
C VAL A 101 -5.21 -3.89 6.19
N GLY A 102 -5.46 -3.87 4.87
CA GLY A 102 -4.42 -3.61 3.89
C GLY A 102 -3.78 -2.23 4.05
N THR A 103 -4.56 -1.20 4.35
CA THR A 103 -4.02 0.14 4.61
C THR A 103 -3.05 0.14 5.79
N ARG A 104 -3.38 -0.56 6.89
CA ARG A 104 -2.48 -0.68 8.06
C ARG A 104 -1.23 -1.49 7.73
N VAL A 105 -1.36 -2.57 6.96
CA VAL A 105 -0.24 -3.40 6.50
C VAL A 105 0.68 -2.59 5.58
N MET A 106 0.12 -1.82 4.64
CA MET A 106 0.88 -0.91 3.78
C MET A 106 1.69 0.10 4.61
N HIS A 107 1.06 0.75 5.59
CA HIS A 107 1.75 1.70 6.47
C HIS A 107 2.92 1.03 7.19
N ALA A 108 2.69 -0.15 7.79
CA ALA A 108 3.73 -0.88 8.50
C ALA A 108 4.95 -1.21 7.61
N PHE A 109 4.71 -1.64 6.36
CA PHE A 109 5.81 -1.89 5.42
C PHE A 109 6.55 -0.62 5.01
N VAL A 110 5.82 0.47 4.73
CA VAL A 110 6.43 1.76 4.38
C VAL A 110 7.27 2.30 5.55
N ASP A 111 6.74 2.23 6.77
CA ASP A 111 7.43 2.70 7.98
C ASP A 111 8.70 1.87 8.28
N LEU A 112 8.72 0.59 7.85
CA LEU A 112 9.89 -0.30 7.91
C LEU A 112 10.84 -0.13 6.71
N GLY A 113 10.57 0.79 5.77
CA GLY A 113 11.38 1.00 4.58
C GLY A 113 11.29 -0.14 3.55
N VAL A 114 10.26 -1.00 3.62
CA VAL A 114 10.05 -2.09 2.67
C VAL A 114 9.30 -1.57 1.46
N PRO A 115 9.83 -1.72 0.22
CA PRO A 115 9.11 -1.32 -0.98
C PRO A 115 7.81 -2.12 -1.14
N VAL A 116 6.70 -1.42 -1.44
CA VAL A 116 5.36 -2.01 -1.57
C VAL A 116 4.72 -1.58 -2.88
N VAL A 117 4.04 -2.51 -3.54
CA VAL A 117 3.08 -2.25 -4.62
C VAL A 117 1.73 -2.73 -4.17
N VAL A 118 0.69 -1.92 -4.34
CA VAL A 118 -0.66 -2.27 -3.90
C VAL A 118 -1.55 -2.58 -5.09
N ILE A 119 -2.40 -3.60 -4.96
CA ILE A 119 -3.45 -3.95 -5.91
C ILE A 119 -4.80 -3.87 -5.19
N ASP A 120 -5.79 -3.22 -5.78
CA ASP A 120 -7.19 -3.29 -5.35
C ASP A 120 -8.12 -3.19 -6.56
N ARG A 121 -9.28 -3.85 -6.49
CA ARG A 121 -10.31 -3.75 -7.55
C ARG A 121 -10.97 -2.37 -7.59
N ASN A 122 -11.02 -1.69 -6.46
CA ASN A 122 -11.67 -0.40 -6.33
C ASN A 122 -10.64 0.74 -6.35
N GLU A 123 -10.72 1.59 -7.38
CA GLU A 123 -9.89 2.79 -7.50
C GLU A 123 -10.03 3.73 -6.29
N ASN A 124 -11.22 3.75 -5.68
CA ASN A 124 -11.55 4.55 -4.51
C ASN A 124 -11.51 3.71 -3.23
N ALA A 125 -10.66 2.67 -3.18
CA ALA A 125 -10.42 1.91 -1.96
C ALA A 125 -10.05 2.85 -0.81
N ARG A 126 -10.43 2.49 0.42
CA ARG A 126 -10.25 3.35 1.61
C ARG A 126 -8.83 3.87 1.79
N GLY A 127 -7.83 3.05 1.47
CA GLY A 127 -6.42 3.42 1.57
C GLY A 127 -5.83 4.07 0.31
N ALA A 128 -6.60 4.23 -0.77
CA ALA A 128 -6.09 4.70 -2.05
C ALA A 128 -5.43 6.09 -1.96
N GLN A 129 -6.07 7.02 -1.24
CA GLN A 129 -5.50 8.35 -1.02
C GLN A 129 -4.19 8.26 -0.21
N SER A 130 -4.18 7.48 0.85
CA SER A 130 -2.98 7.29 1.68
C SER A 130 -1.82 6.65 0.91
N ALA A 131 -2.11 5.73 -0.02
CA ALA A 131 -1.09 5.15 -0.91
C ALA A 131 -0.48 6.22 -1.83
N ARG A 132 -1.32 7.08 -2.42
CA ARG A 132 -0.88 8.22 -3.26
C ARG A 132 -0.03 9.20 -2.47
N ASP A 133 -0.46 9.59 -1.27
CA ASP A 133 0.24 10.56 -0.41
C ASP A 133 1.63 10.05 0.02
N ARG A 134 1.77 8.74 0.18
CA ARG A 134 3.04 8.08 0.54
C ARG A 134 3.86 7.64 -0.68
N GLY A 135 3.42 7.93 -1.90
CA GLY A 135 4.11 7.55 -3.13
C GLY A 135 4.15 6.05 -3.40
N VAL A 136 3.22 5.28 -2.79
CA VAL A 136 3.12 3.83 -3.01
C VAL A 136 2.42 3.56 -4.34
N PRO A 137 3.03 2.79 -5.25
CA PRO A 137 2.38 2.41 -6.50
C PRO A 137 1.07 1.65 -6.23
N PHE A 138 -0.01 2.10 -6.87
CA PHE A 138 -1.34 1.53 -6.72
C PHE A 138 -1.89 1.08 -8.07
N ILE A 139 -2.12 -0.21 -8.23
CA ILE A 139 -2.65 -0.83 -9.44
C ILE A 139 -4.13 -1.15 -9.20
N VAL A 140 -4.99 -0.58 -10.04
CA VAL A 140 -6.42 -0.91 -10.03
C VAL A 140 -6.65 -2.15 -10.87
N GLY A 141 -7.08 -3.24 -10.25
CA GLY A 141 -7.30 -4.49 -10.96
C GLY A 141 -7.66 -5.66 -10.06
N ASP A 142 -8.00 -6.76 -10.70
CA ASP A 142 -8.32 -8.03 -10.06
C ASP A 142 -7.06 -8.88 -9.92
N ALA A 143 -6.64 -9.13 -8.69
CA ALA A 143 -5.44 -9.93 -8.40
C ALA A 143 -5.61 -11.44 -8.68
N SER A 144 -6.82 -11.93 -8.92
CA SER A 144 -7.05 -13.28 -9.42
C SER A 144 -6.68 -13.44 -10.91
N ARG A 145 -6.25 -12.36 -11.57
CA ARG A 145 -5.80 -12.38 -12.96
C ARG A 145 -4.29 -12.27 -13.04
N ILE A 146 -3.65 -13.22 -13.69
CA ILE A 146 -2.20 -13.24 -13.96
C ILE A 146 -1.69 -11.91 -14.54
N ALA A 147 -2.44 -11.28 -15.44
CA ALA A 147 -2.06 -10.00 -16.03
C ALA A 147 -1.90 -8.88 -15.00
N THR A 148 -2.76 -8.84 -13.98
CA THR A 148 -2.68 -7.88 -12.89
C THR A 148 -1.47 -8.14 -11.98
N LEU A 149 -1.22 -9.40 -11.65
CA LEU A 149 -0.07 -9.80 -10.85
C LEU A 149 1.26 -9.52 -11.56
N ARG A 150 1.31 -9.76 -12.88
CA ARG A 150 2.48 -9.37 -13.71
C ARG A 150 2.68 -7.86 -13.77
N ALA A 151 1.60 -7.08 -13.87
CA ALA A 151 1.68 -5.63 -13.81
C ALA A 151 2.26 -5.12 -12.49
N ALA A 152 2.11 -5.89 -11.39
CA ALA A 152 2.71 -5.63 -10.09
C ALA A 152 4.10 -6.27 -9.92
N SER A 153 4.68 -6.87 -10.97
CA SER A 153 5.98 -7.54 -10.95
C SER A 153 6.08 -8.62 -9.86
N VAL A 154 5.05 -9.46 -9.72
CA VAL A 154 5.02 -10.54 -8.72
C VAL A 154 6.14 -11.55 -8.92
N ASP A 155 6.55 -11.80 -10.16
CA ASP A 155 7.66 -12.68 -10.54
C ASP A 155 9.01 -12.28 -9.94
N THR A 156 9.23 -10.98 -9.69
CA THR A 156 10.44 -10.43 -9.07
C THR A 156 10.22 -9.95 -7.63
N SER A 157 9.00 -10.11 -7.10
CA SER A 157 8.66 -9.68 -5.74
C SER A 157 9.26 -10.61 -4.67
N ARG A 158 9.42 -10.07 -3.46
CA ARG A 158 9.84 -10.82 -2.26
C ARG A 158 8.70 -11.65 -1.69
N ALA A 159 7.49 -11.09 -1.69
CA ALA A 159 6.32 -11.72 -1.12
C ALA A 159 5.03 -11.16 -1.72
N LEU A 160 3.97 -11.97 -1.62
CA LEU A 160 2.59 -11.59 -1.92
C LEU A 160 1.77 -11.64 -0.62
N VAL A 161 1.14 -10.52 -0.28
CA VAL A 161 0.29 -10.39 0.92
C VAL A 161 -1.13 -10.11 0.45
N VAL A 162 -2.06 -11.03 0.70
CA VAL A 162 -3.44 -10.96 0.20
C VAL A 162 -4.39 -10.82 1.38
N VAL A 163 -5.02 -9.64 1.53
CA VAL A 163 -5.82 -9.28 2.72
C VAL A 163 -7.17 -8.65 2.38
N SER A 164 -7.71 -8.93 1.22
CA SER A 164 -9.06 -8.49 0.88
C SER A 164 -10.13 -9.14 1.79
N THR A 165 -11.38 -8.74 1.66
CA THR A 165 -12.49 -9.30 2.44
C THR A 165 -13.11 -10.56 1.82
N ASP A 166 -12.67 -10.95 0.64
CA ASP A 166 -13.16 -12.08 -0.13
C ASP A 166 -12.16 -13.23 -0.08
N ASP A 167 -12.46 -14.26 0.71
CA ASP A 167 -11.58 -15.41 0.95
C ASP A 167 -11.32 -16.21 -0.32
N GLN A 168 -12.30 -16.31 -1.22
CA GLN A 168 -12.12 -17.01 -2.49
C GLN A 168 -11.15 -16.25 -3.39
N ALA A 169 -11.37 -14.95 -3.59
CA ALA A 169 -10.47 -14.12 -4.38
C ALA A 169 -9.06 -14.06 -3.78
N ASN A 170 -8.96 -14.10 -2.43
CA ASN A 170 -7.67 -14.16 -1.76
C ASN A 170 -6.92 -15.46 -2.08
N LEU A 171 -7.62 -16.60 -2.05
CA LEU A 171 -7.02 -17.89 -2.38
C LEU A 171 -6.63 -17.97 -3.86
N GLU A 172 -7.50 -17.52 -4.78
CA GLU A 172 -7.20 -17.47 -6.20
C GLU A 172 -5.96 -16.63 -6.49
N ALA A 173 -5.89 -15.40 -5.95
CA ALA A 173 -4.70 -14.55 -6.12
C ALA A 173 -3.41 -15.19 -5.55
N ALA A 174 -3.51 -15.93 -4.45
CA ALA A 174 -2.39 -16.64 -3.87
C ALA A 174 -1.89 -17.79 -4.76
N LEU A 175 -2.81 -18.55 -5.37
CA LEU A 175 -2.49 -19.66 -6.27
C LEU A 175 -1.89 -19.14 -7.58
N GLU A 176 -2.50 -18.13 -8.19
CA GLU A 176 -1.98 -17.47 -9.39
C GLU A 176 -0.58 -16.86 -9.16
N GLY A 177 -0.37 -16.26 -7.97
CA GLY A 177 0.96 -15.76 -7.59
C GLY A 177 2.01 -16.87 -7.51
N ARG A 178 1.63 -18.05 -6.99
CA ARG A 178 2.51 -19.24 -6.94
C ARG A 178 2.75 -19.86 -8.30
N GLU A 179 1.81 -19.76 -9.23
CA GLU A 179 2.00 -20.18 -10.62
C GLU A 179 3.05 -19.30 -11.31
N LEU A 180 3.02 -17.99 -11.08
CA LEU A 180 4.02 -17.06 -11.60
C LEU A 180 5.40 -17.24 -10.97
N LYS A 181 5.44 -17.52 -9.67
CA LYS A 181 6.69 -17.69 -8.88
C LYS A 181 6.48 -18.82 -7.87
N PRO A 182 6.94 -20.05 -8.17
CA PRO A 182 6.71 -21.23 -7.33
C PRO A 182 7.24 -21.12 -5.89
N ASP A 183 8.33 -20.39 -5.69
CA ASP A 183 8.97 -20.14 -4.39
C ASP A 183 8.45 -18.87 -3.68
N LEU A 184 7.42 -18.22 -4.24
CA LEU A 184 6.86 -17.00 -3.70
C LEU A 184 6.38 -17.19 -2.26
N ARG A 185 6.84 -16.33 -1.37
CA ARG A 185 6.31 -16.25 -0.01
C ARG A 185 4.93 -15.60 -0.04
N VAL A 186 3.90 -16.35 0.34
CA VAL A 186 2.53 -15.88 0.36
C VAL A 186 2.03 -15.76 1.79
N VAL A 187 1.48 -14.60 2.13
CA VAL A 187 0.72 -14.37 3.35
C VAL A 187 -0.73 -14.12 2.98
N LEU A 188 -1.62 -14.97 3.45
CA LEU A 188 -3.01 -15.01 3.05
C LEU A 188 -3.92 -14.75 4.24
N ARG A 189 -4.85 -13.81 4.10
CA ARG A 189 -5.95 -13.64 5.04
C ARG A 189 -7.09 -14.58 4.67
N LEU A 190 -7.58 -15.34 5.65
CA LEU A 190 -8.83 -16.09 5.56
C LEU A 190 -9.66 -15.81 6.81
N PHE A 191 -10.98 -15.82 6.68
CA PHE A 191 -11.88 -15.52 7.79
C PHE A 191 -11.95 -16.70 8.78
N ASP A 192 -12.04 -17.92 8.26
CA ASP A 192 -12.13 -19.13 9.06
C ASP A 192 -10.74 -19.74 9.32
N GLY A 193 -10.39 -19.94 10.61
CA GLY A 193 -9.08 -20.46 11.00
C GLY A 193 -8.89 -21.92 10.62
N ALA A 194 -9.94 -22.76 10.68
CA ALA A 194 -9.83 -24.16 10.30
C ALA A 194 -9.68 -24.33 8.78
N PHE A 195 -10.30 -23.44 8.02
CA PHE A 195 -10.09 -23.37 6.57
C PHE A 195 -8.67 -22.90 6.25
N ALA A 196 -8.19 -21.87 6.96
CA ALA A 196 -6.82 -21.38 6.82
C ALA A 196 -5.77 -22.48 7.03
N ASP A 197 -5.93 -23.32 8.07
CA ASP A 197 -5.03 -24.45 8.35
C ASP A 197 -5.08 -25.52 7.23
N ARG A 198 -6.25 -25.78 6.66
CA ARG A 198 -6.38 -26.71 5.52
C ARG A 198 -5.70 -26.19 4.28
N VAL A 199 -5.91 -24.91 3.93
CA VAL A 199 -5.30 -24.24 2.79
C VAL A 199 -3.77 -24.22 2.93
N GLN A 200 -3.26 -23.91 4.09
CA GLN A 200 -1.82 -23.91 4.36
C GLN A 200 -1.20 -25.28 4.11
N ARG A 201 -1.84 -26.34 4.59
CA ARG A 201 -1.34 -27.73 4.41
C ARG A 201 -1.49 -28.24 2.98
N ALA A 202 -2.60 -27.93 2.31
CA ALA A 202 -2.89 -28.44 0.98
C ALA A 202 -2.04 -27.78 -0.11
N PHE A 203 -1.79 -26.48 0.01
CA PHE A 203 -1.15 -25.68 -1.03
C PHE A 203 0.26 -25.19 -0.67
N GLY A 204 0.79 -25.56 0.49
CA GLY A 204 2.12 -25.14 0.94
C GLY A 204 2.24 -23.62 1.07
N ILE A 205 1.15 -22.92 1.33
CA ILE A 205 1.13 -21.47 1.52
C ILE A 205 1.90 -21.13 2.80
N THR A 206 2.80 -20.17 2.73
CA THR A 206 3.79 -19.90 3.79
C THR A 206 3.14 -19.46 5.10
N ALA A 207 2.07 -18.65 5.01
CA ALA A 207 1.30 -18.22 6.19
C ALA A 207 -0.14 -17.91 5.79
N SER A 208 -1.08 -18.54 6.49
CA SER A 208 -2.50 -18.20 6.45
C SER A 208 -2.90 -17.68 7.81
N ARG A 209 -3.67 -16.58 7.86
CA ARG A 209 -4.05 -15.93 9.10
C ARG A 209 -5.52 -15.55 9.09
N SER A 210 -6.23 -15.91 10.14
CA SER A 210 -7.59 -15.43 10.40
C SER A 210 -7.55 -14.19 11.29
N VAL A 211 -8.12 -13.11 10.80
CA VAL A 211 -8.21 -11.85 11.59
C VAL A 211 -9.13 -12.04 12.80
N SER A 212 -10.21 -12.81 12.66
CA SER A 212 -11.12 -13.12 13.77
C SER A 212 -10.41 -13.90 14.86
N TYR A 213 -9.61 -14.91 14.49
CA TYR A 213 -8.83 -15.69 15.44
C TYR A 213 -7.79 -14.86 16.19
N LEU A 214 -7.14 -13.91 15.48
CA LEU A 214 -6.15 -13.02 16.10
C LEU A 214 -6.80 -11.95 16.98
N ALA A 215 -7.98 -11.45 16.61
CA ALA A 215 -8.65 -10.36 17.32
C ALA A 215 -9.52 -10.82 18.49
N ALA A 216 -10.15 -12.00 18.39
CA ALA A 216 -11.09 -12.48 19.40
C ALA A 216 -10.51 -12.52 20.83
N PRO A 217 -9.26 -12.99 21.06
CA PRO A 217 -8.68 -12.97 22.41
C PRO A 217 -8.51 -11.55 22.96
N ALA A 218 -8.15 -10.58 22.10
CA ALA A 218 -8.01 -9.18 22.53
C ALA A 218 -9.33 -8.57 22.93
N PHE A 219 -10.42 -8.86 22.20
CA PHE A 219 -11.77 -8.41 22.57
C PHE A 219 -12.25 -9.06 23.86
N ALA A 220 -12.01 -10.37 24.03
CA ALA A 220 -12.37 -11.07 25.24
C ALA A 220 -11.59 -10.53 26.46
N ALA A 221 -10.30 -10.29 26.30
CA ALA A 221 -9.48 -9.71 27.35
C ALA A 221 -9.94 -8.29 27.75
N ALA A 222 -10.26 -7.46 26.77
CA ALA A 222 -10.75 -6.10 27.02
C ALA A 222 -12.09 -6.05 27.78
N LEU A 223 -12.89 -7.13 27.68
CA LEU A 223 -14.14 -7.25 28.45
C LEU A 223 -13.90 -7.74 29.88
N LEU A 224 -12.97 -8.67 30.04
CA LEU A 224 -12.80 -9.39 31.31
C LEU A 224 -11.81 -8.71 32.26
N GLU A 225 -10.81 -8.01 31.74
CA GLU A 225 -9.70 -7.49 32.52
C GLU A 225 -9.27 -6.11 31.98
N ARG A 226 -9.46 -5.07 32.78
CA ARG A 226 -9.09 -3.69 32.44
C ARG A 226 -7.58 -3.50 32.26
N GLU A 227 -6.79 -4.42 32.81
CA GLU A 227 -5.33 -4.37 32.87
C GLU A 227 -4.65 -4.93 31.62
N VAL A 228 -5.38 -5.64 30.71
CA VAL A 228 -4.78 -6.23 29.51
C VAL A 228 -4.59 -5.18 28.41
N ILE A 229 -3.33 -4.92 28.08
CA ILE A 229 -2.93 -3.95 27.04
C ILE A 229 -2.68 -4.61 25.68
N GLY A 230 -2.50 -5.95 25.65
CA GLY A 230 -2.26 -6.65 24.39
C GLY A 230 -2.29 -8.16 24.52
N THR A 231 -2.25 -8.85 23.38
CA THR A 231 -2.21 -10.31 23.31
C THR A 231 -1.13 -10.78 22.36
N ILE A 232 -0.42 -11.83 22.74
CA ILE A 232 0.65 -12.46 21.95
C ILE A 232 0.22 -13.88 21.61
N PRO A 233 -0.12 -14.20 20.35
CA PRO A 233 -0.40 -15.56 19.95
C PRO A 233 0.90 -16.36 19.87
N VAL A 234 0.95 -17.48 20.60
CA VAL A 234 2.07 -18.42 20.58
C VAL A 234 1.52 -19.81 20.29
N ASP A 235 1.73 -20.31 19.08
CA ASP A 235 1.17 -21.57 18.58
C ASP A 235 -0.37 -21.61 18.79
N ARG A 236 -0.86 -22.50 19.64
CA ARG A 236 -2.29 -22.64 19.97
C ARG A 236 -2.71 -21.89 21.24
N LYS A 237 -1.78 -21.22 21.89
CA LYS A 237 -2.02 -20.46 23.12
C LYS A 237 -1.97 -18.96 22.83
N VAL A 238 -2.64 -18.20 23.67
CA VAL A 238 -2.56 -16.75 23.68
C VAL A 238 -1.99 -16.34 25.02
N LEU A 239 -0.88 -15.61 24.98
CA LEU A 239 -0.34 -14.93 26.14
C LEU A 239 -0.92 -13.52 26.22
N LEU A 240 -1.20 -13.08 27.42
CA LEU A 240 -1.71 -11.76 27.72
C LEU A 240 -0.55 -10.86 28.11
N LEU A 241 -0.47 -9.68 27.52
CA LEU A 241 0.39 -8.60 27.97
C LEU A 241 -0.47 -7.68 28.84
N ALA A 242 -0.13 -7.54 30.11
CA ALA A 242 -0.94 -6.81 31.05
C ALA A 242 -0.12 -5.86 31.92
N GLU A 243 -0.81 -4.81 32.40
CA GLU A 243 -0.30 -3.90 33.45
C GLU A 243 -0.98 -4.28 34.77
N VAL A 244 -0.20 -4.61 35.78
CA VAL A 244 -0.69 -5.02 37.10
C VAL A 244 -0.19 -4.02 38.14
N PRO A 245 -1.07 -3.24 38.79
CA PRO A 245 -0.69 -2.26 39.81
C PRO A 245 -0.36 -2.95 41.13
N VAL A 246 0.67 -2.45 41.80
CA VAL A 246 0.97 -2.80 43.18
C VAL A 246 0.12 -1.92 44.09
N VAL A 247 -0.87 -2.52 44.74
CA VAL A 247 -1.79 -1.84 45.63
C VAL A 247 -1.25 -1.89 47.08
N ALA A 248 -1.41 -0.81 47.80
CA ALA A 248 -1.02 -0.72 49.22
C ALA A 248 -1.56 -1.88 50.04
N GLY A 249 -0.69 -2.55 50.82
CA GLY A 249 -1.07 -3.68 51.68
C GLY A 249 -1.47 -4.97 50.94
N SER A 250 -1.24 -5.04 49.62
CA SER A 250 -1.37 -6.29 48.85
C SER A 250 -0.17 -7.21 49.08
N ASP A 251 -0.29 -8.48 48.68
CA ASP A 251 0.81 -9.47 48.77
C ASP A 251 2.03 -9.06 47.92
N LEU A 252 1.83 -8.16 46.96
CA LEU A 252 2.90 -7.62 46.10
C LEU A 252 3.64 -6.44 46.75
N ASP A 253 3.00 -5.69 47.66
CA ASP A 253 3.59 -4.52 48.31
C ASP A 253 4.67 -4.94 49.30
N GLY A 254 5.91 -4.50 49.07
CA GLY A 254 7.10 -4.96 49.80
C GLY A 254 7.61 -6.31 49.36
N GLY A 255 6.91 -7.00 48.45
CA GLY A 255 7.31 -8.30 47.88
C GLY A 255 8.44 -8.15 46.83
N GLN A 256 9.01 -9.26 46.42
CA GLN A 256 10.00 -9.28 45.35
C GLN A 256 9.39 -9.64 44.01
N VAL A 257 9.95 -9.15 42.89
CA VAL A 257 9.53 -9.54 41.54
C VAL A 257 9.55 -11.06 41.36
N GLY A 258 10.47 -11.77 42.02
CA GLY A 258 10.53 -13.23 41.96
C GLY A 258 9.29 -13.92 42.51
N THR A 259 8.59 -13.34 43.49
CA THR A 259 7.33 -13.90 44.03
C THR A 259 6.13 -13.61 43.14
N ALA A 260 6.17 -12.54 42.36
CA ALA A 260 5.16 -12.23 41.37
C ALA A 260 5.30 -13.05 40.08
N GLN A 261 6.38 -13.77 39.88
CA GLN A 261 6.62 -14.63 38.71
C GLN A 261 6.25 -16.09 39.00
N ASP A 262 5.62 -16.74 38.04
CA ASP A 262 5.36 -18.18 38.05
C ASP A 262 5.86 -18.82 36.75
N VAL A 263 6.62 -19.90 36.90
CA VAL A 263 7.27 -20.58 35.78
C VAL A 263 6.22 -21.15 34.83
N GLY A 264 6.19 -20.62 33.59
CA GLY A 264 5.24 -21.06 32.57
C GLY A 264 3.89 -20.34 32.60
N GLU A 265 3.60 -19.55 33.62
CA GLU A 265 2.33 -18.84 33.78
C GLU A 265 2.48 -17.33 33.75
N VAL A 266 3.48 -16.75 34.46
CA VAL A 266 3.69 -15.31 34.58
C VAL A 266 5.15 -14.94 34.46
N ARG A 267 5.46 -13.95 33.62
CA ARG A 267 6.77 -13.33 33.52
C ARG A 267 6.68 -11.82 33.60
N VAL A 268 7.40 -11.21 34.55
CA VAL A 268 7.52 -9.75 34.63
C VAL A 268 8.54 -9.29 33.59
N LEU A 269 8.14 -8.38 32.71
CA LEU A 269 9.00 -7.78 31.69
C LEU A 269 9.61 -6.48 32.16
N ALA A 270 8.83 -5.66 32.87
CA ALA A 270 9.29 -4.38 33.40
C ALA A 270 8.49 -3.99 34.63
N VAL A 271 9.05 -3.06 35.41
CA VAL A 271 8.39 -2.37 36.52
C VAL A 271 8.51 -0.89 36.27
N THR A 272 7.36 -0.18 36.20
CA THR A 272 7.31 1.26 36.16
C THR A 272 7.07 1.78 37.55
N THR A 273 7.97 2.61 38.06
CA THR A 273 7.91 3.13 39.45
C THR A 273 6.71 4.06 39.64
N ALA A 274 6.25 4.18 40.86
CA ALA A 274 5.14 5.07 41.24
C ALA A 274 5.32 6.47 40.66
N GLY A 275 4.27 6.97 39.99
CA GLY A 275 4.28 8.26 39.29
C GLY A 275 4.86 8.24 37.85
N GLY A 276 5.15 7.06 37.28
CA GLY A 276 5.52 6.90 35.86
C GLY A 276 6.90 7.50 35.48
N ARG A 277 7.76 7.75 36.46
CA ARG A 277 9.05 8.47 36.26
C ARG A 277 10.16 7.61 35.69
N GLN A 278 10.16 6.31 35.99
CA GLN A 278 11.19 5.39 35.56
C GLN A 278 10.63 4.00 35.30
N THR A 279 11.02 3.39 34.18
CA THR A 279 10.70 2.00 33.85
C THR A 279 11.98 1.17 33.90
N VAL A 280 12.01 0.16 34.75
CA VAL A 280 13.10 -0.81 34.88
C VAL A 280 12.76 -2.02 34.03
N TRP A 281 13.46 -2.22 32.92
CA TRP A 281 13.28 -3.38 32.05
C TRP A 281 14.10 -4.57 32.55
N GLY A 282 13.49 -5.76 32.53
CA GLY A 282 14.13 -6.99 32.98
C GLY A 282 14.58 -6.91 34.46
N PRO A 283 13.71 -6.53 35.41
CA PRO A 283 14.09 -6.37 36.80
C PRO A 283 14.59 -7.73 37.36
N PRO A 284 15.63 -7.72 38.22
CA PRO A 284 16.09 -8.96 38.87
C PRO A 284 15.00 -9.51 39.77
N ALA A 285 15.01 -10.83 40.03
CA ALA A 285 14.03 -11.48 40.89
C ALA A 285 13.99 -10.90 42.30
N SER A 286 15.11 -10.31 42.78
CA SER A 286 15.25 -9.67 44.09
C SER A 286 14.79 -8.20 44.10
N TYR A 287 14.32 -7.67 42.99
CA TYR A 287 13.78 -6.28 42.95
C TYR A 287 12.54 -6.18 43.86
N VAL A 288 12.55 -5.24 44.76
CA VAL A 288 11.46 -5.02 45.73
C VAL A 288 10.41 -4.10 45.11
N LEU A 289 9.18 -4.56 45.12
CA LEU A 289 8.01 -3.82 44.64
C LEU A 289 7.50 -2.88 45.72
N CYS A 290 7.05 -1.71 45.34
CA CYS A 290 6.51 -0.71 46.22
C CYS A 290 5.08 -0.34 45.80
N GLU A 291 4.29 0.16 46.74
CA GLU A 291 2.98 0.74 46.48
C GLU A 291 3.04 1.74 45.31
N GLY A 292 2.11 1.62 44.36
CA GLY A 292 2.00 2.50 43.21
C GLY A 292 2.92 2.13 42.03
N ASP A 293 3.75 1.09 42.18
CA ASP A 293 4.49 0.51 41.05
C ASP A 293 3.50 -0.20 40.10
N LEU A 294 3.86 -0.22 38.82
CA LEU A 294 3.08 -0.88 37.77
C LEU A 294 3.94 -1.95 37.11
N LEU A 295 3.53 -3.22 37.24
CA LEU A 295 4.20 -4.35 36.62
C LEU A 295 3.70 -4.53 35.18
N ILE A 296 4.61 -4.60 34.23
CA ILE A 296 4.30 -5.03 32.86
C ILE A 296 4.64 -6.51 32.77
N VAL A 297 3.61 -7.35 32.57
CA VAL A 297 3.75 -8.81 32.60
C VAL A 297 3.28 -9.45 31.30
N VAL A 298 3.90 -10.58 30.96
CA VAL A 298 3.34 -11.55 30.01
C VAL A 298 2.89 -12.77 30.80
N ALA A 299 1.64 -13.12 30.64
CA ALA A 299 1.04 -14.19 31.42
C ALA A 299 0.09 -15.06 30.59
N THR A 300 -0.14 -16.28 31.04
CA THR A 300 -1.33 -17.03 30.65
C THR A 300 -2.57 -16.43 31.33
N ARG A 301 -3.76 -16.81 30.88
CA ARG A 301 -4.99 -16.34 31.52
C ARG A 301 -5.07 -16.75 33.00
N LEU A 302 -4.66 -17.98 33.30
CA LEU A 302 -4.64 -18.48 34.67
C LEU A 302 -3.62 -17.73 35.51
N GLY A 303 -2.41 -17.56 34.99
CA GLY A 303 -1.33 -16.84 35.70
C GLY A 303 -1.68 -15.38 35.98
N LEU A 304 -2.33 -14.69 35.01
CA LEU A 304 -2.77 -13.30 35.24
C LEU A 304 -3.86 -13.23 36.31
N GLY A 305 -4.86 -14.14 36.29
CA GLY A 305 -5.89 -14.20 37.31
C GLY A 305 -5.31 -14.42 38.72
N ASN A 306 -4.34 -15.33 38.85
CA ASN A 306 -3.66 -15.57 40.11
C ASN A 306 -2.86 -14.34 40.59
N LEU A 307 -2.18 -13.65 39.66
CA LEU A 307 -1.42 -12.44 39.99
C LEU A 307 -2.33 -11.30 40.43
N LEU A 308 -3.47 -11.09 39.75
CA LEU A 308 -4.47 -10.09 40.10
C LEU A 308 -5.11 -10.38 41.47
N ALA A 309 -5.31 -11.64 41.80
CA ALA A 309 -5.79 -11.99 43.16
C ALA A 309 -4.82 -11.53 44.27
N GLN A 310 -3.53 -11.52 44.01
CA GLN A 310 -2.48 -11.04 44.93
C GLN A 310 -2.51 -9.49 45.10
N THR A 311 -3.10 -8.76 44.17
CA THR A 311 -3.28 -7.29 44.31
C THR A 311 -4.50 -6.89 45.17
N GLY A 312 -5.23 -7.86 45.73
CA GLY A 312 -6.44 -7.58 46.52
C GLY A 312 -7.69 -7.27 45.66
N GLY A 313 -7.58 -7.41 44.34
CA GLY A 313 -8.69 -7.35 43.41
C GLY A 313 -9.53 -8.63 43.53
N THR A 314 -10.82 -8.53 43.94
CA THR A 314 -11.74 -9.66 43.86
C THR A 314 -11.98 -10.02 42.40
N VAL A 315 -11.33 -11.06 41.92
CA VAL A 315 -11.76 -11.77 40.72
C VAL A 315 -13.04 -12.48 41.07
N ASP A 316 -14.16 -11.96 40.61
CA ASP A 316 -15.46 -12.66 40.72
C ASP A 316 -15.40 -13.88 39.77
N PRO A 317 -15.36 -15.10 40.26
CA PRO A 317 -15.30 -16.30 39.45
C PRO A 317 -16.72 -16.71 39.04
N THR A 318 -17.43 -15.85 38.32
CA THR A 318 -18.73 -16.28 37.78
C THR A 318 -18.51 -16.85 36.37
N PRO A 319 -19.11 -18.02 36.03
CA PRO A 319 -18.80 -18.93 34.96
C PRO A 319 -19.06 -18.42 33.53
#